data_ce63cfb29d728a29db9027e44e85dad4
#
_entry.id   ce63cfb29d728a29db9027e44e85dad4
#
_cell.length_a   1.000
_cell.length_b   1.000
_cell.length_c   1.000
_cell.angle_alpha   90.00
_cell.angle_beta   90.00
_cell.angle_gamma   90.00
#
_symmetry.space_group_name_H-M   'P 1'
#
loop_
_entity.id
_entity.type
_entity.pdbx_description
1 polymer ?
#
loop_
_entity_poly.entity_id
_entity_poly.type
_entity_poly.pdbx_seq_one_letter_code
_entity_poly.pdbx_strand_id
1 'polypeptide(L)'
;MASAQDLRKRIKSVTNTQQITKAMKMVASARLRKAQTKAEGTRPYAEKIGQILRHMSNSDLEGFSSPLLEVRPIKRTCYIVVGADKGLAGAFSSNVLKFAMEQLHGKSSDTYRVITAGKKPRDSMKSRGIHIDKSYAGFSDKPSYEHARAIMHEALSLYERHEVDEVIMIYTRFVNSMTQI
;
A
#
# COMPACT_ATOMS: atom_id res chain seq x y z
N MET A 1 14.15 38.32 -26.67
CA MET A 1 14.26 38.69 -25.25
C MET A 1 12.89 38.73 -24.63
N ALA A 2 12.70 38.16 -23.41
CA ALA A 2 11.39 38.19 -22.72
C ALA A 2 11.02 39.64 -22.38
N SER A 3 9.82 40.10 -22.70
CA SER A 3 9.36 41.45 -22.40
C SER A 3 9.15 41.65 -20.89
N ALA A 4 9.24 42.89 -20.40
CA ALA A 4 8.96 43.18 -18.99
C ALA A 4 7.56 42.74 -18.56
N GLN A 5 6.61 42.69 -19.50
CA GLN A 5 5.26 42.20 -19.29
C GLN A 5 5.23 40.68 -19.07
N ASP A 6 6.03 39.91 -19.81
CA ASP A 6 6.15 38.46 -19.65
C ASP A 6 6.78 38.10 -18.30
N LEU A 7 7.81 38.84 -17.88
CA LEU A 7 8.42 38.70 -16.55
C LEU A 7 7.41 38.93 -15.42
N ARG A 8 6.61 39.99 -15.51
CA ARG A 8 5.57 40.28 -14.53
C ARG A 8 4.51 39.17 -14.46
N LYS A 9 4.07 38.63 -15.60
CA LYS A 9 3.15 37.50 -15.66
C LYS A 9 3.74 36.27 -15.00
N ARG A 10 5.02 35.96 -15.28
CA ARG A 10 5.73 34.84 -14.66
C ARG A 10 5.85 35.00 -13.14
N ILE A 11 6.25 36.17 -12.67
CA ILE A 11 6.34 36.46 -11.22
C ILE A 11 4.98 36.23 -10.56
N LYS A 12 3.89 36.79 -11.13
CA LYS A 12 2.54 36.59 -10.59
C LYS A 12 2.14 35.11 -10.55
N SER A 13 2.43 34.35 -11.59
CA SER A 13 2.14 32.92 -11.65
C SER A 13 2.92 32.13 -10.59
N VAL A 14 4.22 32.40 -10.44
CA VAL A 14 5.06 31.77 -9.43
C VAL A 14 4.61 32.11 -8.01
N THR A 15 4.25 33.39 -7.74
CA THR A 15 3.72 33.82 -6.45
C THR A 15 2.42 33.10 -6.11
N ASN A 16 1.50 32.97 -7.06
CA ASN A 16 0.26 32.22 -6.87
C ASN A 16 0.55 30.74 -6.56
N THR A 17 1.46 30.12 -7.32
CA THR A 17 1.88 28.73 -7.09
C THR A 17 2.50 28.55 -5.71
N GLN A 18 3.32 29.51 -5.26
CA GLN A 18 3.90 29.50 -3.91
C GLN A 18 2.82 29.55 -2.81
N GLN A 19 1.80 30.39 -2.98
CA GLN A 19 0.68 30.45 -2.02
C GLN A 19 -0.10 29.13 -1.97
N ILE A 20 -0.39 28.53 -3.14
CA ILE A 20 -1.07 27.25 -3.23
C ILE A 20 -0.24 26.16 -2.54
N THR A 21 1.06 26.05 -2.84
CA THR A 21 1.92 25.02 -2.25
C THR A 21 2.09 25.21 -0.74
N LYS A 22 2.13 26.48 -0.26
CA LYS A 22 2.14 26.78 1.18
C LYS A 22 0.86 26.30 1.87
N ALA A 23 -0.30 26.53 1.27
CA ALA A 23 -1.58 26.04 1.78
C ALA A 23 -1.63 24.50 1.77
N MET A 24 -1.17 23.86 0.67
CA MET A 24 -1.08 22.40 0.59
C MET A 24 -0.16 21.81 1.68
N LYS A 25 0.98 22.46 1.96
CA LYS A 25 1.89 22.04 3.04
C LYS A 25 1.21 22.07 4.40
N MET A 26 0.44 23.11 4.72
CA MET A 26 -0.29 23.20 5.99
C MET A 26 -1.33 22.08 6.13
N VAL A 27 -2.13 21.85 5.08
CA VAL A 27 -3.13 20.76 5.06
C VAL A 27 -2.46 19.40 5.19
N ALA A 28 -1.38 19.16 4.43
CA ALA A 28 -0.63 17.89 4.48
C ALA A 28 -0.04 17.64 5.88
N SER A 29 0.53 18.67 6.51
CA SER A 29 1.09 18.56 7.87
C SER A 29 0.02 18.19 8.92
N ALA A 30 -1.17 18.78 8.83
CA ALA A 30 -2.28 18.46 9.73
C ALA A 30 -2.77 17.01 9.53
N ARG A 31 -2.87 16.57 8.26
CA ARG A 31 -3.24 15.19 7.92
C ARG A 31 -2.19 14.17 8.38
N LEU A 32 -0.91 14.49 8.18
CA LEU A 32 0.20 13.66 8.63
C LEU A 32 0.14 13.43 10.14
N ARG A 33 0.01 14.50 10.92
CA ARG A 33 -0.08 14.41 12.38
C ARG A 33 -1.23 13.50 12.83
N LYS A 34 -2.41 13.66 12.23
CA LYS A 34 -3.57 12.81 12.53
C LYS A 34 -3.35 11.34 12.16
N ALA A 35 -2.73 11.08 10.99
CA ALA A 35 -2.43 9.73 10.53
C ALA A 35 -1.36 9.07 11.42
N GLN A 36 -0.32 9.82 11.81
CA GLN A 36 0.74 9.35 12.69
C GLN A 36 0.19 8.96 14.07
N THR A 37 -0.58 9.82 14.71
CA THR A 37 -1.23 9.50 16.01
C THR A 37 -2.08 8.24 15.92
N LYS A 38 -2.83 8.06 14.82
CA LYS A 38 -3.64 6.86 14.62
C LYS A 38 -2.78 5.61 14.44
N ALA A 39 -1.71 5.69 13.64
CA ALA A 39 -0.80 4.57 13.41
C ALA A 39 -0.05 4.16 14.69
N GLU A 40 0.45 5.13 15.44
CA GLU A 40 1.12 4.90 16.73
C GLU A 40 0.17 4.26 17.77
N GLY A 41 -1.08 4.72 17.81
CA GLY A 41 -2.09 4.15 18.72
C GLY A 41 -2.50 2.71 18.40
N THR A 42 -2.39 2.28 17.14
CA THR A 42 -2.72 0.89 16.75
C THR A 42 -1.54 -0.08 16.82
N ARG A 43 -0.31 0.43 16.85
CA ARG A 43 0.91 -0.39 16.85
C ARG A 43 1.00 -1.40 18.00
N PRO A 44 0.76 -1.02 19.29
CA PRO A 44 0.84 -1.97 20.39
C PRO A 44 -0.13 -3.15 20.25
N TYR A 45 -1.32 -2.89 19.72
CA TYR A 45 -2.32 -3.93 19.47
C TYR A 45 -1.84 -4.91 18.38
N ALA A 46 -1.33 -4.41 17.26
CA ALA A 46 -0.80 -5.24 16.18
C ALA A 46 0.41 -6.09 16.66
N GLU A 47 1.30 -5.53 17.48
CA GLU A 47 2.43 -6.24 18.08
C GLU A 47 1.98 -7.37 18.99
N LYS A 48 0.97 -7.14 19.84
CA LYS A 48 0.41 -8.17 20.73
C LYS A 48 -0.28 -9.30 19.98
N ILE A 49 -1.06 -8.99 18.94
CA ILE A 49 -1.64 -10.03 18.07
C ILE A 49 -0.53 -10.85 17.41
N GLY A 50 0.52 -10.20 16.89
CA GLY A 50 1.65 -10.90 16.30
C GLY A 50 2.40 -11.81 17.31
N GLN A 51 2.47 -11.43 18.58
CA GLN A 51 3.00 -12.28 19.65
C GLN A 51 2.11 -13.51 19.89
N ILE A 52 0.80 -13.31 20.00
CA ILE A 52 -0.16 -14.40 20.20
C ILE A 52 -0.09 -15.41 19.04
N LEU A 53 -0.09 -14.93 17.80
CA LEU A 53 0.00 -15.81 16.64
C LEU A 53 1.30 -16.62 16.60
N ARG A 54 2.44 -16.03 16.97
CA ARG A 54 3.70 -16.76 17.08
C ARG A 54 3.66 -17.84 18.18
N HIS A 55 3.04 -17.55 19.32
CA HIS A 55 2.87 -18.54 20.36
C HIS A 55 1.98 -19.69 19.92
N MET A 56 0.87 -19.38 19.23
CA MET A 56 -0.02 -20.41 18.67
C MET A 56 0.71 -21.29 17.63
N SER A 57 1.48 -20.69 16.71
CA SER A 57 2.22 -21.45 15.71
C SER A 57 3.30 -22.37 16.28
N ASN A 58 3.82 -22.06 17.48
CA ASN A 58 4.84 -22.86 18.16
C ASN A 58 4.27 -23.85 19.18
N SER A 59 2.96 -23.84 19.40
CA SER A 59 2.29 -24.77 20.32
C SER A 59 1.78 -25.97 19.55
N ASP A 60 1.90 -27.16 20.13
CA ASP A 60 1.24 -28.36 19.60
C ASP A 60 -0.27 -28.17 19.77
N LEU A 61 -0.90 -27.69 18.70
CA LEU A 61 -2.37 -27.51 18.64
C LEU A 61 -3.01 -28.86 18.30
N GLU A 62 -2.90 -29.85 19.20
CA GLU A 62 -3.58 -31.12 19.02
C GLU A 62 -5.10 -30.88 18.86
N GLY A 63 -5.62 -31.28 17.67
CA GLY A 63 -7.04 -31.15 17.33
C GLY A 63 -7.48 -29.83 16.73
N PHE A 64 -6.59 -28.83 16.52
CA PHE A 64 -6.93 -27.59 15.82
C PHE A 64 -6.42 -27.65 14.38
N SER A 65 -7.34 -27.78 13.41
CA SER A 65 -7.03 -27.71 11.99
C SER A 65 -7.55 -26.40 11.40
N SER A 66 -6.66 -25.62 10.78
CA SER A 66 -7.03 -24.44 10.03
C SER A 66 -6.27 -24.41 8.70
N PRO A 67 -6.93 -24.11 7.56
CA PRO A 67 -6.26 -23.94 6.28
C PRO A 67 -5.12 -22.91 6.32
N LEU A 68 -5.19 -21.92 7.22
CA LEU A 68 -4.19 -20.87 7.38
C LEU A 68 -2.92 -21.35 8.08
N LEU A 69 -2.94 -22.50 8.73
CA LEU A 69 -1.77 -23.10 9.40
C LEU A 69 -1.13 -24.22 8.56
N GLU A 70 -1.73 -24.53 7.42
CA GLU A 70 -1.22 -25.55 6.52
C GLU A 70 0.11 -25.11 5.87
N VAL A 71 1.14 -25.92 6.01
CA VAL A 71 2.41 -25.73 5.30
C VAL A 71 2.36 -26.48 3.99
N ARG A 72 2.37 -25.75 2.88
CA ARG A 72 2.31 -26.31 1.53
C ARG A 72 3.36 -25.70 0.58
N PRO A 73 3.77 -26.43 -0.48
CA PRO A 73 4.69 -25.89 -1.48
C PRO A 73 4.13 -24.66 -2.17
N ILE A 74 4.92 -23.58 -2.21
CA ILE A 74 4.50 -22.32 -2.83
C ILE A 74 4.64 -22.45 -4.35
N LYS A 75 3.52 -22.48 -5.06
CA LYS A 75 3.42 -22.48 -6.52
C LYS A 75 2.87 -21.16 -7.05
N ARG A 76 1.92 -20.56 -6.32
CA ARG A 76 1.28 -19.30 -6.67
C ARG A 76 1.24 -18.35 -5.49
N THR A 77 1.58 -17.08 -5.72
CA THR A 77 1.64 -16.03 -4.70
C THR A 77 0.62 -14.93 -4.99
N CYS A 78 -0.16 -14.52 -3.99
CA CYS A 78 -0.99 -13.32 -4.07
C CYS A 78 -0.17 -12.12 -3.58
N TYR A 79 -0.01 -11.10 -4.42
CA TYR A 79 0.62 -9.84 -4.05
C TYR A 79 -0.44 -8.77 -3.77
N ILE A 80 -0.48 -8.27 -2.52
CA ILE A 80 -1.29 -7.11 -2.15
C ILE A 80 -0.39 -5.88 -2.21
N VAL A 81 -0.57 -5.03 -3.22
CA VAL A 81 0.25 -3.83 -3.42
C VAL A 81 -0.47 -2.61 -2.87
N VAL A 82 0.02 -2.07 -1.76
CA VAL A 82 -0.58 -0.93 -1.06
C VAL A 82 0.13 0.36 -1.42
N GLY A 83 -0.59 1.31 -1.98
CA GLY A 83 -0.05 2.61 -2.38
C GLY A 83 -1.06 3.75 -2.25
N ALA A 84 -0.74 4.91 -2.81
CA ALA A 84 -1.57 6.11 -2.70
C ALA A 84 -2.68 6.17 -3.76
N ASP A 85 -3.77 6.86 -3.43
CA ASP A 85 -4.77 7.30 -4.41
C ASP A 85 -4.33 8.57 -5.15
N LYS A 86 -3.57 9.43 -4.48
CA LYS A 86 -3.17 10.76 -4.98
C LYS A 86 -1.70 10.81 -5.32
N GLY A 87 -1.34 11.73 -6.22
CA GLY A 87 0.04 12.07 -6.53
C GLY A 87 0.62 13.12 -5.59
N LEU A 88 1.72 13.74 -6.02
CA LEU A 88 2.48 14.75 -5.28
C LEU A 88 3.03 14.24 -3.93
N ALA A 89 3.39 12.96 -3.89
CA ALA A 89 3.95 12.28 -2.72
C ALA A 89 5.43 11.89 -2.93
N GLY A 90 6.18 12.66 -3.70
CA GLY A 90 7.57 12.35 -4.03
C GLY A 90 7.72 10.95 -4.65
N ALA A 91 8.72 10.21 -4.24
CA ALA A 91 9.02 8.88 -4.73
C ALA A 91 8.18 7.75 -4.09
N PHE A 92 7.25 8.06 -3.16
CA PHE A 92 6.49 7.06 -2.43
C PHE A 92 5.84 6.00 -3.33
N SER A 93 5.01 6.45 -4.29
CA SER A 93 4.31 5.50 -5.17
C SER A 93 5.25 4.79 -6.14
N SER A 94 6.28 5.46 -6.64
CA SER A 94 7.25 4.86 -7.56
C SER A 94 8.13 3.82 -6.88
N ASN A 95 8.53 4.02 -5.63
CA ASN A 95 9.33 3.05 -4.88
C ASN A 95 8.54 1.76 -4.61
N VAL A 96 7.30 1.87 -4.14
CA VAL A 96 6.42 0.71 -3.95
C VAL A 96 6.22 -0.07 -5.26
N LEU A 97 5.97 0.66 -6.35
CA LEU A 97 5.78 0.05 -7.66
C LEU A 97 7.05 -0.61 -8.20
N LYS A 98 8.20 0.04 -8.04
CA LYS A 98 9.49 -0.54 -8.42
C LYS A 98 9.71 -1.86 -7.70
N PHE A 99 9.56 -1.89 -6.39
CA PHE A 99 9.70 -3.11 -5.60
C PHE A 99 8.67 -4.19 -6.01
N ALA A 100 7.41 -3.81 -6.21
CA ALA A 100 6.40 -4.75 -6.69
C ALA A 100 6.75 -5.35 -8.06
N MET A 101 7.24 -4.54 -9.00
CA MET A 101 7.67 -5.02 -10.31
C MET A 101 8.90 -5.92 -10.24
N GLU A 102 9.84 -5.65 -9.33
CA GLU A 102 10.99 -6.53 -9.07
C GLU A 102 10.53 -7.91 -8.56
N GLN A 103 9.51 -7.96 -7.69
CA GLN A 103 8.93 -9.22 -7.23
C GLN A 103 8.22 -10.03 -8.32
N LEU A 104 7.68 -9.36 -9.34
CA LEU A 104 7.00 -10.00 -10.46
C LEU A 104 7.94 -10.31 -11.63
N HIS A 105 9.15 -9.74 -11.64
CA HIS A 105 10.08 -9.89 -12.76
C HIS A 105 10.44 -11.36 -13.00
N GLY A 106 10.34 -11.80 -14.24
CA GLY A 106 10.66 -13.18 -14.65
C GLY A 106 9.62 -14.23 -14.23
N LYS A 107 8.54 -13.85 -13.56
CA LYS A 107 7.46 -14.76 -13.18
C LYS A 107 6.42 -14.85 -14.31
N SER A 108 5.91 -16.06 -14.55
CA SER A 108 4.79 -16.27 -15.46
C SER A 108 3.48 -15.78 -14.80
N SER A 109 2.58 -15.20 -15.60
CA SER A 109 1.33 -14.61 -15.12
C SER A 109 0.37 -15.57 -14.42
N ASP A 110 0.54 -16.87 -14.62
CA ASP A 110 -0.21 -17.93 -13.97
C ASP A 110 0.32 -18.27 -12.55
N THR A 111 1.54 -17.82 -12.22
CA THR A 111 2.18 -18.09 -10.92
C THR A 111 1.89 -17.01 -9.86
N TYR A 112 1.12 -15.99 -10.20
CA TYR A 112 0.76 -14.95 -9.23
C TYR A 112 -0.64 -14.38 -9.45
N ARG A 113 -1.18 -13.78 -8.39
CA ARG A 113 -2.38 -12.94 -8.37
C ARG A 113 -2.04 -11.57 -7.82
N VAL A 114 -2.74 -10.53 -8.26
CA VAL A 114 -2.46 -9.16 -7.81
C VAL A 114 -3.73 -8.48 -7.30
N ILE A 115 -3.66 -8.02 -6.06
CA ILE A 115 -4.67 -7.14 -5.46
C ILE A 115 -4.03 -5.78 -5.25
N THR A 116 -4.67 -4.70 -5.68
CA THR A 116 -4.16 -3.35 -5.46
C THR A 116 -5.01 -2.58 -4.46
N ALA A 117 -4.35 -1.92 -3.51
CA ALA A 117 -4.95 -0.97 -2.57
C ALA A 117 -4.39 0.42 -2.84
N GLY A 118 -5.16 1.24 -3.56
CA GLY A 118 -4.79 2.57 -4.03
C GLY A 118 -4.88 2.71 -5.56
N LYS A 119 -5.21 3.92 -5.98
CA LYS A 119 -5.37 4.25 -7.41
C LYS A 119 -4.04 4.21 -8.16
N LYS A 120 -2.96 4.69 -7.55
CA LYS A 120 -1.64 4.76 -8.20
C LYS A 120 -1.05 3.38 -8.54
N PRO A 121 -1.01 2.40 -7.62
CA PRO A 121 -0.54 1.07 -7.98
C PRO A 121 -1.42 0.42 -9.04
N ARG A 122 -2.75 0.53 -8.94
CA ARG A 122 -3.68 0.03 -9.96
C ARG A 122 -3.35 0.56 -11.36
N ASP A 123 -3.35 1.89 -11.51
CA ASP A 123 -3.20 2.52 -12.83
C ASP A 123 -1.81 2.23 -13.41
N SER A 124 -0.78 2.22 -12.58
CA SER A 124 0.59 1.97 -13.01
C SER A 124 0.87 0.50 -13.37
N MET A 125 0.26 -0.45 -12.68
CA MET A 125 0.39 -1.88 -13.01
C MET A 125 -0.41 -2.22 -14.27
N LYS A 126 -1.62 -1.68 -14.41
CA LYS A 126 -2.41 -1.80 -15.65
C LYS A 126 -1.66 -1.27 -16.88
N SER A 127 -1.03 -0.11 -16.77
CA SER A 127 -0.26 0.47 -17.90
C SER A 127 0.97 -0.36 -18.31
N ARG A 128 1.42 -1.27 -17.45
CA ARG A 128 2.50 -2.24 -17.72
C ARG A 128 2.00 -3.61 -18.13
N GLY A 129 0.70 -3.77 -18.38
CA GLY A 129 0.10 -5.03 -18.81
C GLY A 129 -0.04 -6.07 -17.70
N ILE A 130 0.13 -5.70 -16.42
CA ILE A 130 -0.10 -6.61 -15.29
C ILE A 130 -1.60 -6.78 -15.07
N HIS A 131 -2.04 -8.03 -15.07
CA HIS A 131 -3.42 -8.36 -14.69
C HIS A 131 -3.65 -8.09 -13.20
N ILE A 132 -4.76 -7.45 -12.87
CA ILE A 132 -5.15 -7.12 -11.49
C ILE A 132 -6.46 -7.83 -11.22
N ASP A 133 -6.44 -8.79 -10.30
CA ASP A 133 -7.62 -9.58 -9.93
C ASP A 133 -8.65 -8.71 -9.20
N LYS A 134 -8.19 -7.87 -8.27
CA LYS A 134 -9.06 -6.94 -7.54
C LYS A 134 -8.37 -5.62 -7.25
N SER A 135 -9.14 -4.55 -7.23
CA SER A 135 -8.62 -3.21 -6.95
C SER A 135 -9.53 -2.45 -6.00
N TYR A 136 -8.92 -1.90 -4.95
CA TYR A 136 -9.57 -1.06 -3.96
C TYR A 136 -8.93 0.33 -3.99
N ALA A 137 -9.73 1.38 -4.07
CA ALA A 137 -9.22 2.75 -4.20
C ALA A 137 -10.19 3.77 -3.59
N GLY A 138 -9.72 5.00 -3.38
CA GLY A 138 -10.55 6.12 -2.92
C GLY A 138 -10.62 6.27 -1.39
N PHE A 139 -9.89 5.49 -0.62
CA PHE A 139 -9.92 5.52 0.85
C PHE A 139 -8.64 6.02 1.51
N SER A 140 -7.60 6.39 0.76
CA SER A 140 -6.30 6.82 1.33
C SER A 140 -6.41 8.01 2.29
N ASP A 141 -7.40 8.88 2.13
CA ASP A 141 -7.62 10.02 3.04
C ASP A 141 -8.27 9.60 4.37
N LYS A 142 -9.06 8.53 4.37
CA LYS A 142 -9.80 8.02 5.54
C LYS A 142 -9.84 6.50 5.52
N PRO A 143 -8.71 5.82 5.73
CA PRO A 143 -8.71 4.37 5.82
C PRO A 143 -9.49 3.91 7.04
N SER A 144 -10.28 2.85 6.86
CA SER A 144 -11.07 2.21 7.92
C SER A 144 -10.78 0.73 8.00
N TYR A 145 -11.24 0.10 9.08
CA TYR A 145 -11.18 -1.35 9.26
C TYR A 145 -11.90 -2.10 8.13
N GLU A 146 -13.04 -1.59 7.67
CA GLU A 146 -13.83 -2.22 6.60
C GLU A 146 -13.06 -2.32 5.29
N HIS A 147 -12.25 -1.31 4.95
CA HIS A 147 -11.37 -1.37 3.78
C HIS A 147 -10.30 -2.45 3.92
N ALA A 148 -9.66 -2.53 5.08
CA ALA A 148 -8.65 -3.57 5.35
C ALA A 148 -9.29 -4.96 5.33
N ARG A 149 -10.45 -5.12 5.97
CA ARG A 149 -11.22 -6.36 5.98
C ARG A 149 -11.58 -6.83 4.57
N ALA A 150 -12.08 -5.93 3.72
CA ALA A 150 -12.45 -6.28 2.35
C ALA A 150 -11.25 -6.77 1.52
N ILE A 151 -10.08 -6.10 1.66
CA ILE A 151 -8.85 -6.49 0.98
C ILE A 151 -8.37 -7.86 1.47
N MET A 152 -8.35 -8.06 2.79
CA MET A 152 -7.89 -9.32 3.38
C MET A 152 -8.84 -10.47 3.10
N HIS A 153 -10.15 -10.23 3.10
CA HIS A 153 -11.14 -11.26 2.75
C HIS A 153 -10.94 -11.78 1.33
N GLU A 154 -10.64 -10.92 0.37
CA GLU A 154 -10.32 -11.35 -1.00
C GLU A 154 -9.08 -12.24 -1.04
N ALA A 155 -8.00 -11.83 -0.39
CA ALA A 155 -6.76 -12.59 -0.33
C ALA A 155 -6.93 -13.94 0.39
N LEU A 156 -7.66 -13.96 1.51
CA LEU A 156 -8.00 -15.18 2.24
C LEU A 156 -8.84 -16.13 1.41
N SER A 157 -9.83 -15.61 0.69
CA SER A 157 -10.68 -16.41 -0.20
C SER A 157 -9.87 -17.11 -1.29
N LEU A 158 -8.88 -16.44 -1.89
CA LEU A 158 -7.96 -17.05 -2.85
C LEU A 158 -7.10 -18.14 -2.20
N TYR A 159 -6.65 -17.92 -0.97
CA TYR A 159 -5.82 -18.85 -0.22
C TYR A 159 -6.63 -20.11 0.19
N GLU A 160 -7.83 -19.95 0.73
CA GLU A 160 -8.71 -21.03 1.15
C GLU A 160 -9.19 -21.91 -0.04
N ARG A 161 -9.36 -21.30 -1.22
CA ARG A 161 -9.69 -22.03 -2.45
C ARG A 161 -8.48 -22.67 -3.14
N HIS A 162 -7.31 -22.62 -2.52
CA HIS A 162 -6.04 -23.12 -3.10
C HIS A 162 -5.69 -22.49 -4.46
N GLU A 163 -6.19 -21.30 -4.74
CA GLU A 163 -5.81 -20.54 -5.92
C GLU A 163 -4.43 -19.88 -5.76
N VAL A 164 -4.03 -19.64 -4.51
CA VAL A 164 -2.68 -19.18 -4.13
C VAL A 164 -2.21 -19.92 -2.88
N ASP A 165 -0.90 -20.03 -2.72
CA ASP A 165 -0.26 -20.77 -1.62
C ASP A 165 0.41 -19.82 -0.62
N GLU A 166 0.57 -18.57 -1.01
CA GLU A 166 1.19 -17.53 -0.20
C GLU A 166 0.54 -16.18 -0.47
N VAL A 167 0.50 -15.32 0.55
CA VAL A 167 0.03 -13.93 0.43
C VAL A 167 1.13 -13.00 0.92
N ILE A 168 1.63 -12.13 0.03
CA ILE A 168 2.65 -11.13 0.33
C ILE A 168 2.06 -9.73 0.23
N MET A 169 2.21 -8.92 1.28
CA MET A 169 1.82 -7.53 1.27
C MET A 169 3.04 -6.63 1.03
N ILE A 170 2.97 -5.83 -0.05
CA ILE A 170 3.99 -4.86 -0.43
C ILE A 170 3.49 -3.47 -0.06
N TYR A 171 4.18 -2.81 0.85
CA TYR A 171 3.83 -1.48 1.35
C TYR A 171 5.06 -0.75 1.88
N THR A 172 4.96 0.56 2.04
CA THR A 172 5.99 1.36 2.72
C THR A 172 5.70 1.43 4.21
N ARG A 173 6.59 0.88 5.03
CA ARG A 173 6.49 0.94 6.48
C ARG A 173 6.92 2.30 7.01
N PHE A 174 6.06 2.96 7.73
CA PHE A 174 6.37 4.20 8.43
C PHE A 174 7.18 3.91 9.70
N VAL A 175 8.40 4.42 9.76
CA VAL A 175 9.26 4.38 10.94
C VAL A 175 9.14 5.69 11.70
N ASN A 176 9.44 6.79 11.03
CA ASN A 176 9.28 8.17 11.52
C ASN A 176 9.15 9.12 10.32
N SER A 177 9.02 10.42 10.58
CA SER A 177 8.85 11.44 9.53
C SER A 177 10.04 11.55 8.56
N MET A 178 11.22 11.07 8.94
CA MET A 178 12.44 11.10 8.13
C MET A 178 12.71 9.77 7.43
N THR A 179 12.26 8.66 8.03
CA THR A 179 12.61 7.29 7.58
C THR A 179 11.35 6.49 7.28
N GLN A 180 11.32 5.97 6.06
CA GLN A 180 10.29 5.08 5.55
C GLN A 180 10.99 3.93 4.82
N ILE A 181 10.60 2.69 5.06
CA ILE A 181 11.20 1.47 4.49
C ILE A 181 10.13 0.53 3.94
#